data_b80d89a2ecd51f71dfeb71524ebc8796
#
_entry.id   b80d89a2ecd51f71dfeb71524ebc8796
#
_cell.length_a   1.000
_cell.length_b   1.000
_cell.length_c   1.000
_cell.angle_alpha   90.00
_cell.angle_beta   90.00
_cell.angle_gamma   90.00
#
_symmetry.space_group_name_H-M   'P 1'
#
loop_
_entity.id
_entity.type
_entity.pdbx_description
1 polymer ?
#
loop_
_entity_poly.entity_id
_entity_poly.type
_entity_poly.pdbx_seq_one_letter_code
_entity_poly.pdbx_strand_id
1 'polypeptide(L)'
;VSTADDRADLRTLAVLLRRMNGEINRLVHGFAGDQGLHATDVQALAAILDADEPMTPGRLREHLGLTSGAVTACVDRLERAGHIRRVRESADRRVVHLHYVADARVAARTYFRPLARAAQAARAGFTDDELAVVERFLAAINEELAAVRAPEV
;
A
#
# COMPACT_ATOMS: atom_id res chain seq x y z
N VAL A 1 -9.43 21.69 31.12
CA VAL A 1 -8.01 21.70 30.78
C VAL A 1 -7.82 20.62 29.71
N SER A 2 -7.47 20.90 28.48
CA SER A 2 -6.86 19.99 27.51
C SER A 2 -7.15 20.28 26.03
N THR A 3 -7.82 21.36 25.64
CA THR A 3 -8.18 21.52 24.21
C THR A 3 -7.08 22.17 23.34
N ALA A 4 -6.14 22.91 23.93
CA ALA A 4 -5.06 23.56 23.16
C ALA A 4 -3.86 22.61 22.99
N ASP A 5 -3.55 21.81 23.99
CA ASP A 5 -2.46 20.84 24.01
C ASP A 5 -2.80 19.67 23.06
N ASP A 6 -4.02 19.10 23.14
CA ASP A 6 -4.50 18.06 22.22
C ASP A 6 -4.47 18.51 20.74
N ARG A 7 -4.76 19.78 20.46
CA ARG A 7 -4.70 20.33 19.09
C ARG A 7 -3.26 20.47 18.58
N ALA A 8 -2.32 20.81 19.46
CA ALA A 8 -0.91 20.90 19.12
C ALA A 8 -0.34 19.52 18.78
N ASP A 9 -0.69 18.50 19.57
CA ASP A 9 -0.26 17.12 19.35
C ASP A 9 -0.82 16.52 18.07
N LEU A 10 -2.11 16.70 17.79
CA LEU A 10 -2.73 16.27 16.54
C LEU A 10 -2.14 16.97 15.31
N ARG A 11 -1.80 18.27 15.42
CA ARG A 11 -1.15 19.02 14.34
C ARG A 11 0.25 18.45 14.05
N THR A 12 1.02 18.18 15.06
CA THR A 12 2.37 17.59 14.94
C THR A 12 2.31 16.23 14.27
N LEU A 13 1.42 15.35 14.75
CA LEU A 13 1.20 14.04 14.16
C LEU A 13 0.80 14.15 12.67
N ALA A 14 -0.16 15.02 12.33
CA ALA A 14 -0.59 15.22 10.96
C ALA A 14 0.55 15.71 10.04
N VAL A 15 1.45 16.56 10.55
CA VAL A 15 2.64 16.99 9.81
C VAL A 15 3.58 15.83 9.56
N LEU A 16 3.86 15.01 10.57
CA LEU A 16 4.76 13.86 10.44
C LEU A 16 4.20 12.82 9.47
N LEU A 17 2.92 12.49 9.56
CA LEU A 17 2.25 11.58 8.62
C LEU A 17 2.31 12.09 7.18
N ARG A 18 2.04 13.41 6.95
CA ARG A 18 2.15 13.98 5.60
C ARG A 18 3.56 13.93 5.05
N ARG A 19 4.58 14.22 5.88
CA ARG A 19 5.99 14.14 5.47
C ARG A 19 6.37 12.72 5.10
N MET A 20 6.04 11.75 5.95
CA MET A 20 6.27 10.34 5.69
C MET A 20 5.60 9.89 4.39
N ASN A 21 4.31 10.21 4.21
CA ASN A 21 3.58 9.90 2.98
C ASN A 21 4.22 10.54 1.75
N GLY A 22 4.71 11.79 1.85
CA GLY A 22 5.42 12.46 0.76
C GLY A 22 6.68 11.72 0.33
N GLU A 23 7.50 11.25 1.28
CA GLU A 23 8.72 10.49 0.98
C GLU A 23 8.40 9.11 0.39
N ILE A 24 7.41 8.42 0.91
CA ILE A 24 6.96 7.13 0.36
C ILE A 24 6.44 7.31 -1.06
N ASN A 25 5.59 8.31 -1.29
CA ASN A 25 5.04 8.60 -2.62
C ASN A 25 6.14 8.95 -3.63
N ARG A 26 7.20 9.66 -3.22
CA ARG A 26 8.34 9.93 -4.09
C ARG A 26 9.00 8.64 -4.58
N LEU A 27 9.19 7.65 -3.70
CA LEU A 27 9.72 6.33 -4.08
C LEU A 27 8.75 5.56 -4.98
N VAL A 28 7.44 5.60 -4.68
CA VAL A 28 6.40 4.96 -5.47
C VAL A 28 6.37 5.52 -6.90
N HIS A 29 6.42 6.85 -7.07
CA HIS A 29 6.45 7.48 -8.38
C HIS A 29 7.73 7.18 -9.16
N GLY A 30 8.88 7.14 -8.48
CA GLY A 30 10.14 6.74 -9.08
C GLY A 30 10.07 5.29 -9.61
N PHE A 31 9.62 4.35 -8.79
CA PHE A 31 9.44 2.96 -9.21
C PHE A 31 8.45 2.83 -10.38
N ALA A 32 7.31 3.52 -10.30
CA ALA A 32 6.33 3.51 -11.38
C ALA A 32 6.95 4.00 -12.71
N GLY A 33 7.71 5.10 -12.68
CA GLY A 33 8.40 5.63 -13.85
C GLY A 33 9.41 4.66 -14.43
N ASP A 34 10.24 4.03 -13.59
CA ASP A 34 11.25 3.05 -14.02
C ASP A 34 10.63 1.79 -14.63
N GLN A 35 9.45 1.42 -14.20
CA GLN A 35 8.73 0.22 -14.68
C GLN A 35 7.69 0.52 -15.78
N GLY A 36 7.53 1.78 -16.20
CA GLY A 36 6.49 2.17 -17.15
C GLY A 36 5.06 1.97 -16.62
N LEU A 37 4.89 2.11 -15.31
CA LEU A 37 3.63 1.95 -14.58
C LEU A 37 3.08 3.31 -14.12
N HIS A 38 1.83 3.31 -13.68
CA HIS A 38 1.23 4.41 -12.94
C HIS A 38 1.40 4.21 -11.43
N ALA A 39 1.36 5.29 -10.65
CA ALA A 39 1.41 5.18 -9.18
C ALA A 39 0.30 4.29 -8.60
N THR A 40 -0.89 4.33 -9.21
CA THR A 40 -2.02 3.46 -8.84
C THR A 40 -1.71 1.98 -9.08
N ASP A 41 -0.93 1.64 -10.11
CA ASP A 41 -0.52 0.26 -10.38
C ASP A 41 0.43 -0.24 -9.27
N VAL A 42 1.31 0.63 -8.77
CA VAL A 42 2.19 0.31 -7.64
C VAL A 42 1.39 0.11 -6.34
N GLN A 43 0.34 0.92 -6.11
CA GLN A 43 -0.59 0.70 -5.00
C GLN A 43 -1.32 -0.65 -5.13
N ALA A 44 -1.72 -1.02 -6.35
CA ALA A 44 -2.32 -2.33 -6.61
C ALA A 44 -1.34 -3.48 -6.31
N LEU A 45 -0.07 -3.34 -6.68
CA LEU A 45 0.98 -4.31 -6.35
C LEU A 45 1.18 -4.46 -4.84
N ALA A 46 1.16 -3.36 -4.09
CA ALA A 46 1.24 -3.39 -2.63
C ALA A 46 0.02 -4.12 -2.04
N ALA A 47 -1.19 -3.81 -2.49
CA ALA A 47 -2.41 -4.48 -2.04
C ALA A 47 -2.40 -5.99 -2.32
N ILE A 48 -1.86 -6.42 -3.47
CA ILE A 48 -1.72 -7.84 -3.81
C ILE A 48 -0.65 -8.51 -2.93
N LEU A 49 0.43 -7.79 -2.61
CA LEU A 49 1.53 -8.29 -1.80
C LEU A 49 1.13 -8.50 -0.34
N ASP A 50 0.36 -7.56 0.21
CA ASP A 50 0.01 -7.48 1.63
C ASP A 50 -1.28 -8.26 1.97
N ALA A 51 -1.96 -8.81 0.96
CA ALA A 51 -3.19 -9.56 1.16
C ALA A 51 -2.94 -10.92 1.82
N ASP A 52 -3.65 -11.20 2.90
CA ASP A 52 -3.62 -12.51 3.59
C ASP A 52 -4.22 -13.63 2.72
N GLU A 53 -5.19 -13.30 1.88
CA GLU A 53 -5.84 -14.20 0.93
C GLU A 53 -5.62 -13.73 -0.51
N PRO A 54 -5.65 -14.64 -1.50
CA PRO A 54 -5.45 -14.28 -2.89
C PRO A 54 -6.36 -13.13 -3.33
N MET A 55 -5.77 -12.07 -3.85
CA MET A 55 -6.48 -10.87 -4.29
C MET A 55 -7.27 -11.17 -5.57
N THR A 56 -8.53 -10.71 -5.62
CA THR A 56 -9.34 -10.72 -6.84
C THR A 56 -9.49 -9.31 -7.41
N PRO A 57 -9.80 -9.13 -8.72
CA PRO A 57 -10.08 -7.80 -9.27
C PRO A 57 -11.21 -7.07 -8.55
N GLY A 58 -12.22 -7.78 -8.03
CA GLY A 58 -13.30 -7.20 -7.25
C GLY A 58 -12.82 -6.63 -5.91
N ARG A 59 -12.06 -7.42 -5.14
CA ARG A 59 -11.44 -6.97 -3.88
C ARG A 59 -10.46 -5.81 -4.10
N LEU A 60 -9.68 -5.88 -5.18
CA LEU A 60 -8.75 -4.80 -5.54
C LEU A 60 -9.49 -3.49 -5.85
N ARG A 61 -10.62 -3.57 -6.55
CA ARG A 61 -11.49 -2.42 -6.81
C ARG A 61 -11.96 -1.75 -5.53
N GLU A 62 -12.46 -2.55 -4.58
CA GLU A 62 -12.94 -2.06 -3.29
C GLU A 62 -11.80 -1.45 -2.46
N HIS A 63 -10.66 -2.11 -2.42
CA HIS A 63 -9.48 -1.65 -1.68
C HIS A 63 -8.95 -0.30 -2.18
N LEU A 64 -8.90 -0.13 -3.51
CA LEU A 64 -8.36 1.09 -4.14
C LEU A 64 -9.42 2.17 -4.38
N GLY A 65 -10.70 1.89 -4.16
CA GLY A 65 -11.79 2.83 -4.45
C GLY A 65 -11.92 3.17 -5.95
N LEU A 66 -11.58 2.23 -6.84
CA LEU A 66 -11.56 2.44 -8.28
C LEU A 66 -12.84 1.95 -8.96
N THR A 67 -13.09 2.46 -10.18
CA THR A 67 -14.13 1.89 -11.06
C THR A 67 -13.69 0.54 -11.63
N SER A 68 -14.64 -0.28 -12.08
CA SER A 68 -14.34 -1.58 -12.69
C SER A 68 -13.45 -1.45 -13.93
N GLY A 69 -13.67 -0.42 -14.76
CA GLY A 69 -12.83 -0.15 -15.92
C GLY A 69 -11.40 0.25 -15.55
N ALA A 70 -11.23 1.07 -14.51
CA ALA A 70 -9.92 1.47 -14.02
C ALA A 70 -9.11 0.28 -13.46
N VAL A 71 -9.76 -0.61 -12.69
CA VAL A 71 -9.12 -1.84 -12.19
C VAL A 71 -8.74 -2.77 -13.32
N THR A 72 -9.61 -2.96 -14.32
CA THR A 72 -9.29 -3.80 -15.49
C THR A 72 -8.06 -3.25 -16.20
N ALA A 73 -8.01 -1.95 -16.48
CA ALA A 73 -6.87 -1.33 -17.13
C ALA A 73 -5.58 -1.42 -16.30
N CYS A 74 -5.66 -1.26 -14.97
CA CYS A 74 -4.55 -1.43 -14.05
C CYS A 74 -4.01 -2.87 -14.11
N VAL A 75 -4.87 -3.86 -13.94
CA VAL A 75 -4.52 -5.29 -13.95
C VAL A 75 -3.92 -5.70 -15.30
N ASP A 76 -4.46 -5.19 -16.42
CA ASP A 76 -3.93 -5.45 -17.77
C ASP A 76 -2.52 -4.85 -17.96
N ARG A 77 -2.25 -3.66 -17.43
CA ARG A 77 -0.90 -3.06 -17.46
C ARG A 77 0.08 -3.87 -16.64
N LEU A 78 -0.30 -4.23 -15.41
CA LEU A 78 0.53 -5.02 -14.51
C LEU A 78 0.88 -6.39 -15.08
N GLU A 79 -0.09 -7.07 -15.71
CA GLU A 79 0.13 -8.36 -16.34
C GLU A 79 1.02 -8.24 -17.60
N ARG A 80 0.77 -7.24 -18.45
CA ARG A 80 1.60 -6.96 -19.63
C ARG A 80 3.03 -6.59 -19.26
N ALA A 81 3.23 -5.86 -18.16
CA ALA A 81 4.54 -5.51 -17.63
C ALA A 81 5.23 -6.68 -16.90
N GLY A 82 4.56 -7.82 -16.72
CA GLY A 82 5.11 -9.01 -16.10
C GLY A 82 5.18 -8.94 -14.56
N HIS A 83 4.45 -8.04 -13.93
CA HIS A 83 4.43 -7.93 -12.45
C HIS A 83 3.48 -8.90 -11.79
N ILE A 84 2.37 -9.22 -12.44
CA ILE A 84 1.36 -10.15 -11.93
C ILE A 84 0.96 -11.15 -13.01
N ARG A 85 0.27 -12.19 -12.57
CA ARG A 85 -0.44 -13.16 -13.44
C ARG A 85 -1.84 -13.40 -12.90
N ARG A 86 -2.78 -13.60 -13.81
CA ARG A 86 -4.13 -14.07 -13.49
C ARG A 86 -4.14 -15.58 -13.42
N VAL A 87 -4.65 -16.13 -12.34
CA VAL A 87 -4.78 -17.58 -12.13
C VAL A 87 -6.25 -17.90 -11.87
N ARG A 88 -6.77 -18.90 -12.58
CA ARG A 88 -8.08 -19.48 -12.31
C ARG A 88 -7.87 -20.76 -11.52
N GLU A 89 -8.34 -20.80 -10.30
CA GLU A 89 -8.23 -22.00 -9.48
C GLU A 89 -9.24 -23.05 -9.93
N SER A 90 -8.86 -24.33 -9.80
CA SER A 90 -9.63 -25.47 -10.32
C SER A 90 -11.00 -25.67 -9.64
N ALA A 91 -11.20 -25.15 -8.43
CA ALA A 91 -12.42 -25.33 -7.65
C ALA A 91 -13.58 -24.44 -8.14
N ASP A 92 -13.29 -23.18 -8.57
CA ASP A 92 -14.23 -22.29 -9.22
C ASP A 92 -13.58 -21.52 -10.35
N ARG A 93 -13.78 -21.98 -11.58
CA ARG A 93 -13.24 -21.36 -12.80
C ARG A 93 -13.74 -19.95 -13.06
N ARG A 94 -14.74 -19.47 -12.31
CA ARG A 94 -15.29 -18.10 -12.42
C ARG A 94 -14.45 -17.10 -11.66
N VAL A 95 -13.72 -17.55 -10.61
CA VAL A 95 -12.90 -16.67 -9.78
C VAL A 95 -11.50 -16.57 -10.38
N VAL A 96 -11.07 -15.32 -10.60
CA VAL A 96 -9.71 -14.99 -11.03
C VAL A 96 -8.95 -14.44 -9.85
N HIS A 97 -7.81 -15.05 -9.52
CA HIS A 97 -6.87 -14.57 -8.52
C HIS A 97 -5.69 -13.86 -9.17
N LEU A 98 -5.22 -12.80 -8.53
CA LEU A 98 -4.07 -12.02 -8.95
C LEU A 98 -2.86 -12.44 -8.12
N HIS A 99 -1.82 -12.93 -8.77
CA HIS A 99 -0.59 -13.37 -8.10
C HIS A 99 0.58 -12.51 -8.53
N TYR A 100 1.38 -12.09 -7.59
CA TYR A 100 2.62 -11.39 -7.85
C TYR A 100 3.65 -12.36 -8.46
N VAL A 101 4.31 -11.94 -9.54
CA VAL A 101 5.38 -12.72 -10.17
C VAL A 101 6.65 -12.63 -9.31
N ALA A 102 7.30 -13.79 -9.07
CA ALA A 102 8.41 -13.87 -8.12
C ALA A 102 9.59 -12.94 -8.48
N ASP A 103 10.00 -12.90 -9.73
CA ASP A 103 11.12 -12.06 -10.20
C ASP A 103 10.79 -10.56 -10.09
N ALA A 104 9.57 -10.18 -10.45
CA ALA A 104 9.09 -8.79 -10.28
C ALA A 104 9.04 -8.39 -8.80
N ARG A 105 8.67 -9.32 -7.91
CA ARG A 105 8.71 -9.09 -6.47
C ARG A 105 10.13 -8.88 -5.95
N VAL A 106 11.12 -9.61 -6.46
CA VAL A 106 12.54 -9.40 -6.12
C VAL A 106 13.03 -8.04 -6.59
N ALA A 107 12.69 -7.64 -7.81
CA ALA A 107 13.03 -6.32 -8.35
C ALA A 107 12.42 -5.18 -7.51
N ALA A 108 11.14 -5.28 -7.16
CA ALA A 108 10.47 -4.31 -6.28
C ALA A 108 11.14 -4.22 -4.90
N ARG A 109 11.44 -5.36 -4.26
CA ARG A 109 12.16 -5.39 -2.97
C ARG A 109 13.53 -4.71 -3.06
N THR A 110 14.24 -4.89 -4.17
CA THR A 110 15.54 -4.25 -4.39
C THR A 110 15.39 -2.74 -4.51
N TYR A 111 14.40 -2.28 -5.24
CA TYR A 111 14.10 -0.85 -5.38
C TYR A 111 13.72 -0.19 -4.06
N PHE A 112 12.84 -0.81 -3.28
CA PHE A 112 12.37 -0.28 -2.00
C PHE A 112 13.29 -0.56 -0.80
N ARG A 113 14.45 -1.18 -1.03
CA ARG A 113 15.43 -1.44 0.03
C ARG A 113 15.88 -0.18 0.80
N PRO A 114 16.03 1.02 0.20
CA PRO A 114 16.33 2.23 0.96
C PRO A 114 15.27 2.57 2.00
N LEU A 115 13.98 2.37 1.71
CA LEU A 115 12.89 2.57 2.66
C LEU A 115 13.01 1.60 3.85
N ALA A 116 13.25 0.32 3.57
CA ALA A 116 13.44 -0.69 4.63
C ALA A 116 14.65 -0.36 5.52
N ARG A 117 15.76 0.12 4.94
CA ARG A 117 16.95 0.56 5.69
C ARG A 117 16.66 1.78 6.56
N ALA A 118 15.93 2.77 6.04
CA ALA A 118 15.53 3.94 6.81
C ALA A 118 14.64 3.57 8.00
N ALA A 119 13.66 2.69 7.78
CA ALA A 119 12.80 2.17 8.84
C ALA A 119 13.62 1.40 9.91
N GLN A 120 14.56 0.56 9.48
CA GLN A 120 15.45 -0.17 10.41
C GLN A 120 16.36 0.77 11.20
N ALA A 121 16.90 1.82 10.57
CA ALA A 121 17.71 2.81 11.26
C ALA A 121 16.90 3.61 12.29
N ALA A 122 15.69 4.02 11.94
CA ALA A 122 14.79 4.69 12.87
C ALA A 122 14.44 3.79 14.07
N ARG A 123 14.13 2.51 13.81
CA ARG A 123 13.81 1.52 14.84
C ARG A 123 14.89 1.39 15.90
N ALA A 124 16.17 1.55 15.58
CA ALA A 124 17.28 1.41 16.50
C ALA A 124 17.24 2.40 17.69
N GLY A 125 16.45 3.48 17.60
CA GLY A 125 16.24 4.46 18.67
C GLY A 125 15.10 4.13 19.64
N PHE A 126 14.44 2.98 19.49
CA PHE A 126 13.25 2.60 20.26
C PHE A 126 13.40 1.21 20.87
N THR A 127 12.79 1.01 22.04
CA THR A 127 12.62 -0.31 22.66
C THR A 127 11.53 -1.11 21.95
N ASP A 128 11.51 -2.42 22.16
CA ASP A 128 10.46 -3.28 21.57
C ASP A 128 9.06 -2.92 22.12
N ASP A 129 8.94 -2.50 23.36
CA ASP A 129 7.67 -2.07 23.96
C ASP A 129 7.17 -0.77 23.31
N GLU A 130 8.05 0.21 23.06
CA GLU A 130 7.71 1.42 22.36
C GLU A 130 7.28 1.15 20.91
N LEU A 131 7.97 0.25 20.23
CA LEU A 131 7.60 -0.16 18.88
C LEU A 131 6.26 -0.87 18.84
N ALA A 132 5.93 -1.70 19.82
CA ALA A 132 4.63 -2.34 19.93
C ALA A 132 3.48 -1.30 20.08
N VAL A 133 3.73 -0.18 20.76
CA VAL A 133 2.78 0.94 20.84
C VAL A 133 2.61 1.61 19.49
N VAL A 134 3.71 1.86 18.78
CA VAL A 134 3.69 2.47 17.44
C VAL A 134 2.94 1.57 16.45
N GLU A 135 3.19 0.27 16.46
CA GLU A 135 2.50 -0.70 15.60
C GLU A 135 0.99 -0.70 15.84
N ARG A 136 0.56 -0.74 17.12
CA ARG A 136 -0.87 -0.65 17.46
C ARG A 136 -1.50 0.65 17.00
N PHE A 137 -0.80 1.78 17.17
CA PHE A 137 -1.28 3.08 16.73
C PHE A 137 -1.45 3.13 15.20
N LEU A 138 -0.44 2.64 14.44
CA LEU A 138 -0.50 2.60 12.98
C LEU A 138 -1.60 1.65 12.48
N ALA A 139 -1.81 0.52 13.14
CA ALA A 139 -2.91 -0.37 12.82
C ALA A 139 -4.27 0.32 13.03
N ALA A 140 -4.48 0.93 14.19
CA ALA A 140 -5.72 1.62 14.52
C ALA A 140 -6.02 2.78 13.54
N ILE A 141 -5.03 3.62 13.21
CA ILE A 141 -5.25 4.72 12.26
C ILE A 141 -5.54 4.21 10.84
N ASN A 142 -4.94 3.09 10.43
CA ASN A 142 -5.22 2.48 9.14
C ASN A 142 -6.66 1.94 9.07
N GLU A 143 -7.18 1.34 10.14
CA GLU A 143 -8.57 0.91 10.24
C GLU A 143 -9.54 2.10 10.13
N GLU A 144 -9.29 3.17 10.88
CA GLU A 144 -10.10 4.38 10.83
C GLU A 144 -10.07 5.04 9.43
N LEU A 145 -8.89 5.12 8.80
CA LEU A 145 -8.77 5.67 7.45
C LEU A 145 -9.49 4.81 6.40
N ALA A 146 -9.47 3.48 6.56
CA ALA A 146 -10.19 2.59 5.66
C ALA A 146 -11.72 2.76 5.77
N ALA A 147 -12.21 3.20 6.93
CA ALA A 147 -13.63 3.51 7.14
C ALA A 147 -14.05 4.89 6.57
N VAL A 148 -13.08 5.78 6.30
CA VAL A 148 -13.35 7.08 5.68
C VAL A 148 -13.66 6.88 4.21
N ARG A 149 -14.93 6.94 3.84
CA ARG A 149 -15.34 6.97 2.42
C ARG A 149 -15.11 8.38 1.89
N ALA A 150 -14.56 8.47 0.67
CA ALA A 150 -14.54 9.75 -0.03
C ALA A 150 -15.99 10.28 -0.12
N PRO A 151 -16.25 11.57 0.16
CA PRO A 151 -17.58 12.14 -0.02
C PRO A 151 -18.02 11.90 -1.46
N GLU A 152 -19.23 11.40 -1.64
CA GLU A 152 -19.86 11.30 -2.96
C GLU A 152 -19.96 12.72 -3.53
N VAL A 153 -19.25 12.97 -4.63
CA VAL A 153 -19.27 14.23 -5.39
C VAL A 153 -20.39 14.17 -6.41
#